data_b50360db317a62ae4c1cc35d7d89df0c
#
_entry.id   b50360db317a62ae4c1cc35d7d89df0c
#
_cell.length_a   1.000
_cell.length_b   1.000
_cell.length_c   1.000
_cell.angle_alpha   90.00
_cell.angle_beta   90.00
_cell.angle_gamma   90.00
#
_symmetry.space_group_name_H-M   'P 1'
#
loop_
_entity.id
_entity.type
_entity.pdbx_description
1 polymer ?
#
loop_
_entity_poly.entity_id
_entity_poly.type
_entity_poly.pdbx_seq_one_letter_code
_entity_poly.pdbx_strand_id
1 'polypeptide(L)'
;MKKRVNTYLAIAITTYCNYQCFYCKKGGESISKEKETISFDDVKKIIANAYANGIANFRITGGEPTSVSYFCELIEYIMKFKDTKVRINTNGFRILEYIDVLTKYKEYIDIVFSVDNLSEYICGVHFPKYLSQNVIEITRALRKNKISVRYNIVVTKLNECEVRELVQKAIDELDVNVKLLDLNRFSEYLGYSNEVTGKEAYDLWQELFVPMSNFYDFLCQISTHSQAEWTTSLI
;
A
#
# COMPACT_ATOMS: atom_id res chain seq x y z
N MET A 1 7.46 -32.01 -3.91
CA MET A 1 7.11 -30.58 -3.85
C MET A 1 6.73 -30.23 -2.43
N LYS A 2 7.32 -29.19 -1.83
CA LYS A 2 6.87 -28.70 -0.52
C LYS A 2 5.43 -28.17 -0.65
N LYS A 3 4.61 -28.37 0.40
CA LYS A 3 3.23 -27.85 0.45
C LYS A 3 3.29 -26.33 0.35
N ARG A 4 2.54 -25.73 -0.57
CA ARG A 4 2.48 -24.27 -0.72
C ARG A 4 1.80 -23.64 0.48
N VAL A 5 2.37 -22.55 0.96
CA VAL A 5 1.84 -21.76 2.07
C VAL A 5 1.03 -20.61 1.50
N ASN A 6 -0.20 -20.43 2.00
CA ASN A 6 -1.06 -19.32 1.59
C ASN A 6 -0.68 -18.03 2.35
N THR A 7 0.56 -17.59 2.15
CA THR A 7 1.08 -16.33 2.72
C THR A 7 1.81 -15.53 1.64
N TYR A 8 1.91 -14.23 1.86
CA TYR A 8 2.66 -13.32 0.99
C TYR A 8 4.03 -13.03 1.59
N LEU A 9 5.09 -13.22 0.80
CA LEU A 9 6.39 -12.64 1.12
C LEU A 9 6.39 -11.17 0.68
N ALA A 10 6.53 -10.26 1.63
CA ALA A 10 6.71 -8.85 1.34
C ALA A 10 8.17 -8.57 1.00
N ILE A 11 8.41 -7.87 -0.10
CA ILE A 11 9.75 -7.48 -0.56
C ILE A 11 9.72 -5.96 -0.78
N ALA A 12 10.41 -5.24 0.09
CA ALA A 12 10.68 -3.81 -0.09
C ALA A 12 11.85 -3.65 -1.06
N ILE A 13 11.55 -3.36 -2.33
CA ILE A 13 12.58 -3.36 -3.40
C ILE A 13 13.37 -2.06 -3.49
N THR A 14 12.87 -0.99 -2.89
CA THR A 14 13.53 0.31 -2.84
C THR A 14 13.09 1.10 -1.61
N THR A 15 13.96 1.96 -1.11
CA THR A 15 13.61 2.94 -0.08
C THR A 15 13.24 4.29 -0.67
N TYR A 16 13.45 4.47 -1.98
CA TYR A 16 13.06 5.69 -2.68
C TYR A 16 11.53 5.82 -2.76
N CYS A 17 11.02 6.99 -2.40
CA CYS A 17 9.63 7.39 -2.64
C CYS A 17 9.60 8.83 -3.15
N ASN A 18 8.69 9.10 -4.07
CA ASN A 18 8.40 10.45 -4.55
C ASN A 18 7.58 11.27 -3.54
N TYR A 19 7.01 10.62 -2.50
CA TYR A 19 6.26 11.26 -1.43
C TYR A 19 7.03 11.27 -0.10
N GLN A 20 6.61 12.18 0.80
CA GLN A 20 7.12 12.30 2.16
C GLN A 20 5.92 12.38 3.11
N CYS A 21 5.19 11.26 3.26
CA CYS A 21 4.05 11.21 4.17
C CYS A 21 4.54 11.39 5.61
N PHE A 22 3.82 12.18 6.41
CA PHE A 22 4.24 12.55 7.77
C PHE A 22 4.38 11.36 8.72
N TYR A 23 3.67 10.26 8.46
CA TYR A 23 3.73 9.01 9.23
C TYR A 23 4.71 7.98 8.66
N CYS A 24 5.32 8.22 7.50
CA CYS A 24 6.32 7.34 6.92
C CYS A 24 7.71 7.61 7.49
N LYS A 25 8.50 6.54 7.65
CA LYS A 25 9.93 6.68 7.89
C LYS A 25 10.60 7.56 6.83
N LYS A 26 11.58 8.34 7.25
CA LYS A 26 12.52 8.97 6.32
C LYS A 26 13.26 7.86 5.57
N GLY A 27 13.03 7.75 4.25
CA GLY A 27 13.58 6.66 3.44
C GLY A 27 12.65 5.45 3.25
N GLY A 28 11.33 5.56 3.56
CA GLY A 28 10.36 4.49 3.41
C GLY A 28 10.51 3.38 4.46
N GLU A 29 10.37 2.12 4.09
CA GLU A 29 10.48 0.97 5.00
C GLU A 29 11.94 0.63 5.40
N SER A 30 12.94 1.36 4.91
CA SER A 30 14.35 1.10 5.25
C SER A 30 14.79 1.79 6.52
N ILE A 31 15.70 1.14 7.24
CA ILE A 31 16.44 1.69 8.38
C ILE A 31 17.53 2.67 7.92
N SER A 32 17.99 2.55 6.68
CA SER A 32 19.02 3.40 6.10
C SER A 32 18.53 4.81 5.81
N LYS A 33 19.38 5.82 6.06
CA LYS A 33 19.15 7.21 5.66
C LYS A 33 19.40 7.44 4.18
N GLU A 34 20.10 6.51 3.53
CA GLU A 34 20.39 6.57 2.10
C GLU A 34 19.28 5.93 1.28
N LYS A 35 19.07 6.46 0.09
CA LYS A 35 18.11 5.89 -0.86
C LYS A 35 18.72 4.66 -1.51
N GLU A 36 18.26 3.49 -1.12
CA GLU A 36 18.76 2.22 -1.61
C GLU A 36 17.72 1.54 -2.49
N THR A 37 18.19 0.82 -3.48
CA THR A 37 17.37 -0.05 -4.33
C THR A 37 18.07 -1.38 -4.44
N ILE A 38 17.35 -2.46 -4.15
CA ILE A 38 17.88 -3.82 -4.26
C ILE A 38 18.17 -4.08 -5.75
N SER A 39 19.31 -4.72 -6.05
CA SER A 39 19.61 -5.09 -7.44
C SER A 39 18.58 -6.08 -7.98
N PHE A 40 18.27 -6.01 -9.29
CA PHE A 40 17.34 -6.95 -9.89
C PHE A 40 17.78 -8.41 -9.71
N ASP A 41 19.08 -8.68 -9.77
CA ASP A 41 19.62 -10.02 -9.57
C ASP A 41 19.39 -10.55 -8.16
N ASP A 42 19.49 -9.71 -7.14
CA ASP A 42 19.22 -10.13 -5.77
C ASP A 42 17.73 -10.33 -5.51
N VAL A 43 16.88 -9.48 -6.06
CA VAL A 43 15.42 -9.70 -5.99
C VAL A 43 15.04 -11.03 -6.67
N LYS A 44 15.64 -11.36 -7.83
CA LYS A 44 15.42 -12.65 -8.49
C LYS A 44 15.84 -13.85 -7.61
N LYS A 45 16.98 -13.75 -6.93
CA LYS A 45 17.44 -14.79 -5.99
C LYS A 45 16.46 -14.96 -4.82
N ILE A 46 15.99 -13.86 -4.23
CA ILE A 46 15.00 -13.88 -3.14
C ILE A 46 13.71 -14.60 -3.61
N ILE A 47 13.17 -14.22 -4.76
CA ILE A 47 11.94 -14.81 -5.31
C ILE A 47 12.12 -16.30 -5.61
N ALA A 48 13.21 -16.68 -6.29
CA ALA A 48 13.48 -18.07 -6.64
C ALA A 48 13.64 -18.94 -5.37
N ASN A 49 14.33 -18.44 -4.37
CA ASN A 49 14.54 -19.12 -3.09
C ASN A 49 13.22 -19.29 -2.31
N ALA A 50 12.41 -18.23 -2.24
CA ALA A 50 11.09 -18.27 -1.62
C ALA A 50 10.18 -19.30 -2.31
N TYR A 51 10.13 -19.27 -3.64
CA TYR A 51 9.32 -20.21 -4.42
C TYR A 51 9.78 -21.66 -4.22
N ALA A 52 11.09 -21.93 -4.23
CA ALA A 52 11.64 -23.26 -3.94
C ALA A 52 11.27 -23.75 -2.53
N ASN A 53 11.00 -22.85 -1.60
CA ASN A 53 10.58 -23.13 -0.24
C ASN A 53 9.04 -23.13 -0.03
N GLY A 54 8.26 -23.05 -1.12
CA GLY A 54 6.80 -23.17 -1.11
C GLY A 54 6.03 -21.84 -0.99
N ILE A 55 6.70 -20.70 -1.02
CA ILE A 55 6.06 -19.37 -1.04
C ILE A 55 5.88 -18.95 -2.50
N ALA A 56 4.63 -18.85 -2.95
CA ALA A 56 4.29 -18.48 -4.32
C ALA A 56 3.59 -17.11 -4.43
N ASN A 57 3.27 -16.48 -3.31
CA ASN A 57 2.61 -15.18 -3.31
C ASN A 57 3.60 -14.09 -2.88
N PHE A 58 3.71 -13.02 -3.65
CA PHE A 58 4.65 -11.94 -3.40
C PHE A 58 3.92 -10.60 -3.25
N ARG A 59 4.31 -9.82 -2.25
CA ARG A 59 3.90 -8.43 -2.09
C ARG A 59 5.10 -7.53 -2.39
N ILE A 60 5.04 -6.82 -3.50
CA ILE A 60 6.05 -5.86 -3.90
C ILE A 60 5.70 -4.51 -3.27
N THR A 61 6.64 -3.99 -2.51
CA THR A 61 6.49 -2.75 -1.72
C THR A 61 7.84 -2.03 -1.63
N GLY A 62 7.96 -1.05 -0.74
CA GLY A 62 9.15 -0.28 -0.48
C GLY A 62 8.79 1.16 -0.17
N GLY A 63 9.59 2.12 -0.63
CA GLY A 63 9.17 3.49 -0.80
C GLY A 63 8.06 3.55 -1.85
N GLU A 64 8.43 3.76 -3.13
CA GLU A 64 7.49 3.59 -4.25
C GLU A 64 8.04 2.57 -5.25
N PRO A 65 7.49 1.35 -5.32
CA PRO A 65 8.04 0.28 -6.14
C PRO A 65 8.00 0.57 -7.64
N THR A 66 7.04 1.37 -8.13
CA THR A 66 6.95 1.72 -9.55
C THR A 66 8.07 2.69 -10.01
N SER A 67 8.89 3.19 -9.06
CA SER A 67 10.02 4.06 -9.39
C SER A 67 11.27 3.30 -9.86
N VAL A 68 11.36 1.98 -9.61
CA VAL A 68 12.54 1.22 -10.02
C VAL A 68 12.51 0.92 -11.52
N SER A 69 13.68 1.00 -12.17
CA SER A 69 13.78 0.84 -13.63
C SER A 69 13.42 -0.57 -14.13
N TYR A 70 13.64 -1.59 -13.31
CA TYR A 70 13.37 -2.99 -13.65
C TYR A 70 11.98 -3.49 -13.21
N PHE A 71 11.03 -2.60 -12.92
CA PHE A 71 9.72 -2.99 -12.40
C PHE A 71 8.94 -3.90 -13.37
N CYS A 72 8.96 -3.60 -14.66
CA CYS A 72 8.32 -4.41 -15.69
C CYS A 72 8.92 -5.83 -15.75
N GLU A 73 10.24 -5.91 -15.82
CA GLU A 73 10.99 -7.17 -15.87
C GLU A 73 10.80 -7.99 -14.60
N LEU A 74 10.64 -7.32 -13.45
CA LEU A 74 10.34 -7.97 -12.18
C LEU A 74 8.99 -8.68 -12.24
N ILE A 75 7.93 -8.01 -12.70
CA ILE A 75 6.61 -8.62 -12.84
C ILE A 75 6.68 -9.82 -13.80
N GLU A 76 7.31 -9.66 -14.95
CA GLU A 76 7.47 -10.75 -15.91
C GLU A 76 8.30 -11.92 -15.35
N TYR A 77 9.31 -11.64 -14.53
CA TYR A 77 10.10 -12.68 -13.88
C TYR A 77 9.27 -13.49 -12.88
N ILE A 78 8.49 -12.81 -12.04
CA ILE A 78 7.62 -13.48 -11.05
C ILE A 78 6.59 -14.36 -11.76
N MET A 79 6.03 -13.89 -12.85
CA MET A 79 4.99 -14.63 -13.61
C MET A 79 5.52 -15.87 -14.34
N LYS A 80 6.82 -16.15 -14.35
CA LYS A 80 7.39 -17.43 -14.81
C LYS A 80 7.11 -18.59 -13.86
N PHE A 81 6.80 -18.31 -12.60
CA PHE A 81 6.53 -19.32 -11.58
C PHE A 81 5.03 -19.64 -11.55
N LYS A 82 4.69 -20.93 -11.51
CA LYS A 82 3.30 -21.39 -11.53
C LYS A 82 2.53 -21.00 -10.25
N ASP A 83 1.25 -20.70 -10.41
CA ASP A 83 0.30 -20.42 -9.33
C ASP A 83 0.78 -19.27 -8.41
N THR A 84 1.46 -18.31 -8.99
CA THR A 84 1.99 -17.15 -8.28
C THR A 84 0.98 -16.01 -8.34
N LYS A 85 0.82 -15.31 -7.21
CA LYS A 85 0.07 -14.06 -7.13
C LYS A 85 0.98 -12.93 -6.69
N VAL A 86 0.77 -11.76 -7.27
CA VAL A 86 1.52 -10.54 -6.94
C VAL A 86 0.57 -9.47 -6.43
N ARG A 87 0.89 -8.95 -5.28
CA ARG A 87 0.27 -7.74 -4.74
C ARG A 87 1.27 -6.60 -4.83
N ILE A 88 0.87 -5.48 -5.38
CA ILE A 88 1.72 -4.30 -5.57
C ILE A 88 1.17 -3.19 -4.69
N ASN A 89 1.93 -2.81 -3.66
CA ASN A 89 1.60 -1.65 -2.82
C ASN A 89 2.25 -0.41 -3.43
N THR A 90 1.44 0.54 -3.86
CA THR A 90 1.91 1.72 -4.60
C THR A 90 1.10 2.97 -4.26
N ASN A 91 1.70 4.14 -4.39
CA ASN A 91 0.99 5.41 -4.40
C ASN A 91 0.51 5.80 -5.81
N GLY A 92 0.81 4.99 -6.82
CA GLY A 92 0.37 5.16 -8.20
C GLY A 92 1.28 6.00 -9.08
N PHE A 93 2.42 6.46 -8.60
CA PHE A 93 3.29 7.43 -9.28
C PHE A 93 3.51 7.16 -10.77
N ARG A 94 3.90 5.94 -11.14
CA ARG A 94 4.17 5.55 -12.54
C ARG A 94 3.34 4.36 -13.01
N ILE A 95 2.30 3.99 -12.26
CA ILE A 95 1.58 2.73 -12.47
C ILE A 95 1.02 2.57 -13.89
N LEU A 96 0.58 3.65 -14.52
CA LEU A 96 0.04 3.61 -15.89
C LEU A 96 1.09 3.34 -16.97
N GLU A 97 2.36 3.62 -16.70
CA GLU A 97 3.45 3.26 -17.63
C GLU A 97 3.60 1.74 -17.78
N TYR A 98 3.07 0.99 -16.82
CA TYR A 98 3.14 -0.48 -16.77
C TYR A 98 1.80 -1.15 -17.09
N ILE A 99 0.81 -0.40 -17.62
CA ILE A 99 -0.56 -0.89 -17.84
C ILE A 99 -0.59 -2.15 -18.70
N ASP A 100 0.29 -2.29 -19.69
CA ASP A 100 0.33 -3.44 -20.61
C ASP A 100 0.73 -4.72 -19.87
N VAL A 101 1.82 -4.69 -19.10
CA VAL A 101 2.27 -5.86 -18.33
C VAL A 101 1.28 -6.21 -17.22
N LEU A 102 0.67 -5.20 -16.57
CA LEU A 102 -0.35 -5.42 -15.56
C LEU A 102 -1.62 -6.05 -16.16
N THR A 103 -2.04 -5.60 -17.33
CA THR A 103 -3.19 -6.16 -18.06
C THR A 103 -2.93 -7.59 -18.53
N LYS A 104 -1.72 -7.86 -19.00
CA LYS A 104 -1.28 -9.22 -19.44
C LYS A 104 -1.44 -10.24 -18.30
N TYR A 105 -1.20 -9.84 -17.07
CA TYR A 105 -1.21 -10.72 -15.89
C TYR A 105 -2.31 -10.38 -14.87
N LYS A 106 -3.37 -9.71 -15.28
CA LYS A 106 -4.43 -9.17 -14.41
C LYS A 106 -5.08 -10.18 -13.46
N GLU A 107 -5.18 -11.45 -13.87
CA GLU A 107 -5.77 -12.52 -13.03
C GLU A 107 -4.89 -12.89 -11.81
N TYR A 108 -3.63 -12.48 -11.84
CA TYR A 108 -2.62 -12.80 -10.83
C TYR A 108 -2.12 -11.56 -10.07
N ILE A 109 -2.56 -10.38 -10.48
CA ILE A 109 -2.10 -9.10 -9.94
C ILE A 109 -3.22 -8.39 -9.17
N ASP A 110 -2.86 -7.90 -8.00
CA ASP A 110 -3.71 -7.11 -7.13
C ASP A 110 -2.99 -5.79 -6.79
N ILE A 111 -3.53 -4.66 -7.23
CA ILE A 111 -2.97 -3.33 -6.95
C ILE A 111 -3.55 -2.84 -5.64
N VAL A 112 -2.67 -2.55 -4.68
CA VAL A 112 -3.02 -1.94 -3.41
C VAL A 112 -2.59 -0.48 -3.46
N PHE A 113 -3.56 0.38 -3.70
CA PHE A 113 -3.35 1.80 -3.85
C PHE A 113 -3.39 2.50 -2.48
N SER A 114 -2.40 3.29 -2.17
CA SER A 114 -2.41 4.10 -0.95
C SER A 114 -3.11 5.41 -1.21
N VAL A 115 -4.24 5.62 -0.53
CA VAL A 115 -5.01 6.88 -0.56
C VAL A 115 -5.46 7.15 0.87
N ASP A 116 -5.13 8.29 1.44
CA ASP A 116 -5.37 8.53 2.87
C ASP A 116 -6.43 9.60 3.12
N ASN A 117 -6.78 10.40 2.10
CA ASN A 117 -7.60 11.59 2.28
C ASN A 117 -8.34 12.02 1.02
N LEU A 118 -9.37 12.85 1.17
CA LEU A 118 -10.06 13.52 0.07
C LEU A 118 -9.36 14.80 -0.35
N SER A 119 -8.83 15.54 0.62
CA SER A 119 -8.22 16.85 0.43
C SER A 119 -6.69 16.75 0.47
N GLU A 120 -6.00 17.59 -0.29
CA GLU A 120 -4.54 17.69 -0.27
C GLU A 120 -4.02 18.19 1.08
N TYR A 121 -4.78 19.05 1.75
CA TYR A 121 -4.44 19.62 3.05
C TYR A 121 -5.59 19.51 4.02
N ILE A 122 -5.32 19.05 5.25
CA ILE A 122 -6.22 19.16 6.40
C ILE A 122 -5.45 19.79 7.56
N CYS A 123 -6.03 20.83 8.17
CA CYS A 123 -5.42 21.53 9.31
C CYS A 123 -3.96 21.94 9.08
N GLY A 124 -3.61 22.32 7.85
CA GLY A 124 -2.25 22.71 7.47
C GLY A 124 -1.28 21.53 7.21
N VAL A 125 -1.72 20.30 7.37
CA VAL A 125 -0.92 19.11 7.08
C VAL A 125 -1.15 18.66 5.64
N HIS A 126 -0.06 18.45 4.90
CA HIS A 126 -0.09 17.98 3.53
C HIS A 126 -0.27 16.45 3.46
N PHE A 127 -1.29 16.02 2.73
CA PHE A 127 -1.59 14.61 2.46
C PHE A 127 -1.30 14.30 0.99
N PRO A 128 -0.11 13.81 0.64
CA PRO A 128 0.22 13.56 -0.76
C PRO A 128 -0.58 12.40 -1.39
N LYS A 129 -1.18 11.55 -0.57
CA LYS A 129 -2.00 10.41 -0.99
C LYS A 129 -3.50 10.71 -0.91
N TYR A 130 -3.94 11.83 -1.42
CA TYR A 130 -5.36 12.22 -1.43
C TYR A 130 -6.08 11.75 -2.70
N LEU A 131 -7.40 11.63 -2.61
CA LEU A 131 -8.27 11.22 -3.74
C LEU A 131 -8.47 12.40 -4.70
N SER A 132 -7.51 12.62 -5.59
CA SER A 132 -7.58 13.64 -6.64
C SER A 132 -8.24 13.11 -7.92
N GLN A 133 -8.55 14.00 -8.85
CA GLN A 133 -9.02 13.63 -10.17
C GLN A 133 -8.02 12.68 -10.87
N ASN A 134 -6.71 12.89 -10.70
CA ASN A 134 -5.69 12.01 -11.26
C ASN A 134 -5.76 10.60 -10.68
N VAL A 135 -5.93 10.45 -9.36
CA VAL A 135 -6.10 9.14 -8.70
C VAL A 135 -7.36 8.43 -9.21
N ILE A 136 -8.46 9.17 -9.36
CA ILE A 136 -9.72 8.65 -9.90
C ILE A 136 -9.51 8.14 -11.33
N GLU A 137 -8.85 8.91 -12.20
CA GLU A 137 -8.55 8.52 -13.58
C GLU A 137 -7.66 7.29 -13.66
N ILE A 138 -6.59 7.24 -12.85
CA ILE A 138 -5.72 6.06 -12.75
C ILE A 138 -6.53 4.82 -12.34
N THR A 139 -7.34 4.95 -11.31
CA THR A 139 -8.18 3.84 -10.82
C THR A 139 -9.15 3.35 -11.90
N ARG A 140 -9.83 4.27 -12.58
CA ARG A 140 -10.73 3.93 -13.68
C ARG A 140 -10.00 3.23 -14.84
N ALA A 141 -8.80 3.69 -15.18
CA ALA A 141 -7.97 3.05 -16.23
C ALA A 141 -7.58 1.61 -15.85
N LEU A 142 -7.17 1.37 -14.61
CA LEU A 142 -6.86 0.03 -14.10
C LEU A 142 -8.11 -0.86 -14.12
N ARG A 143 -9.24 -0.38 -13.60
CA ARG A 143 -10.52 -1.11 -13.57
C ARG A 143 -11.05 -1.43 -14.98
N LYS A 144 -10.95 -0.49 -15.93
CA LYS A 144 -11.31 -0.71 -17.34
C LYS A 144 -10.54 -1.89 -17.95
N ASN A 145 -9.29 -2.08 -17.55
CA ASN A 145 -8.45 -3.20 -17.96
C ASN A 145 -8.68 -4.46 -17.10
N LYS A 146 -9.69 -4.46 -16.23
CA LYS A 146 -10.06 -5.57 -15.31
C LYS A 146 -8.94 -5.94 -14.34
N ILE A 147 -8.08 -4.99 -14.00
CA ILE A 147 -7.06 -5.16 -12.96
C ILE A 147 -7.71 -4.96 -11.59
N SER A 148 -7.44 -5.87 -10.66
CA SER A 148 -7.92 -5.75 -9.27
C SER A 148 -7.25 -4.55 -8.60
N VAL A 149 -8.07 -3.68 -8.00
CA VAL A 149 -7.63 -2.51 -7.24
C VAL A 149 -8.30 -2.50 -5.89
N ARG A 150 -7.55 -2.19 -4.85
CA ARG A 150 -8.05 -1.87 -3.51
C ARG A 150 -7.36 -0.64 -2.96
N TYR A 151 -8.03 0.07 -2.06
CA TYR A 151 -7.43 1.19 -1.33
C TYR A 151 -7.02 0.77 0.07
N ASN A 152 -5.82 1.18 0.46
CA ASN A 152 -5.37 1.20 1.84
C ASN A 152 -5.42 2.65 2.33
N ILE A 153 -6.06 2.89 3.45
CA ILE A 153 -6.22 4.20 4.07
C ILE A 153 -5.62 4.13 5.48
N VAL A 154 -4.58 4.89 5.76
CA VAL A 154 -4.06 5.06 7.11
C VAL A 154 -4.92 6.09 7.84
N VAL A 155 -5.59 5.66 8.91
CA VAL A 155 -6.50 6.52 9.67
C VAL A 155 -5.76 7.17 10.83
N THR A 156 -5.87 8.49 10.90
CA THR A 156 -5.32 9.32 11.96
C THR A 156 -6.36 10.35 12.40
N LYS A 157 -6.19 10.98 13.54
CA LYS A 157 -7.06 12.09 13.97
C LYS A 157 -7.08 13.25 12.98
N LEU A 158 -6.05 13.39 12.14
CA LEU A 158 -5.97 14.45 11.15
C LEU A 158 -6.92 14.22 9.98
N ASN A 159 -7.16 12.97 9.57
CA ASN A 159 -8.03 12.66 8.43
C ASN A 159 -9.33 11.93 8.80
N GLU A 160 -9.54 11.63 10.07
CA GLU A 160 -10.72 10.90 10.57
C GLU A 160 -12.04 11.48 10.05
N CYS A 161 -12.14 12.80 9.95
CA CYS A 161 -13.35 13.50 9.49
C CYS A 161 -13.71 13.19 8.03
N GLU A 162 -12.73 12.90 7.16
CA GLU A 162 -12.95 12.62 5.73
C GLU A 162 -12.99 11.12 5.39
N VAL A 163 -12.54 10.24 6.30
CA VAL A 163 -12.40 8.80 6.01
C VAL A 163 -13.71 8.16 5.57
N ARG A 164 -14.84 8.50 6.21
CA ARG A 164 -16.14 7.93 5.86
C ARG A 164 -16.56 8.29 4.44
N GLU A 165 -16.41 9.56 4.07
CA GLU A 165 -16.72 10.03 2.72
C GLU A 165 -15.77 9.44 1.68
N LEU A 166 -14.47 9.36 2.00
CA LEU A 166 -13.48 8.72 1.14
C LEU A 166 -13.82 7.26 0.86
N VAL A 167 -14.18 6.50 1.90
CA VAL A 167 -14.59 5.09 1.75
C VAL A 167 -15.84 4.98 0.90
N GLN A 168 -16.85 5.83 1.14
CA GLN A 168 -18.09 5.80 0.39
C GLN A 168 -17.86 6.08 -1.10
N LYS A 169 -17.07 7.10 -1.43
CA LYS A 169 -16.68 7.41 -2.82
C LYS A 169 -15.91 6.27 -3.48
N ALA A 170 -14.97 5.65 -2.77
CA ALA A 170 -14.20 4.53 -3.30
C ALA A 170 -15.11 3.35 -3.69
N ILE A 171 -16.10 3.04 -2.87
CA ILE A 171 -17.04 1.94 -3.09
C ILE A 171 -18.04 2.30 -4.17
N ASP A 172 -18.76 3.41 -4.03
CA ASP A 172 -19.92 3.74 -4.87
C ASP A 172 -19.53 4.23 -6.26
N GLU A 173 -18.46 5.04 -6.36
CA GLU A 173 -18.08 5.66 -7.64
C GLU A 173 -17.01 4.88 -8.40
N LEU A 174 -16.13 4.15 -7.69
CA LEU A 174 -14.97 3.50 -8.27
C LEU A 174 -15.02 1.97 -8.22
N ASP A 175 -15.99 1.39 -7.51
CA ASP A 175 -16.11 -0.06 -7.29
C ASP A 175 -14.78 -0.66 -6.77
N VAL A 176 -14.21 -0.04 -5.73
CA VAL A 176 -12.92 -0.37 -5.15
C VAL A 176 -13.09 -0.83 -3.71
N ASN A 177 -12.52 -1.99 -3.39
CA ASN A 177 -12.45 -2.46 -2.01
C ASN A 177 -11.52 -1.55 -1.18
N VAL A 178 -11.90 -1.30 0.07
CA VAL A 178 -11.12 -0.44 0.97
C VAL A 178 -10.66 -1.23 2.19
N LYS A 179 -9.42 -0.97 2.62
CA LYS A 179 -8.88 -1.42 3.90
C LYS A 179 -8.46 -0.21 4.73
N LEU A 180 -9.05 -0.07 5.92
CA LEU A 180 -8.58 0.89 6.90
C LEU A 180 -7.41 0.29 7.68
N LEU A 181 -6.40 1.09 7.92
CA LEU A 181 -5.18 0.74 8.63
C LEU A 181 -5.00 1.63 9.84
N ASP A 182 -4.68 1.03 10.97
CA ASP A 182 -4.23 1.77 12.15
C ASP A 182 -2.91 2.50 11.86
N LEU A 183 -2.73 3.65 12.50
CA LEU A 183 -1.44 4.29 12.57
C LEU A 183 -0.47 3.39 13.35
N ASN A 184 0.65 3.04 12.74
CA ASN A 184 1.60 2.12 13.35
C ASN A 184 2.20 2.68 14.64
N ARG A 185 2.27 1.83 15.67
CA ARG A 185 2.78 2.15 17.02
C ARG A 185 4.27 2.42 17.10
N PHE A 186 5.04 2.00 16.11
CA PHE A 186 6.48 2.11 16.18
C PHE A 186 6.92 3.57 16.07
N SER A 187 7.36 4.10 17.19
CA SER A 187 7.81 5.48 17.38
C SER A 187 8.87 5.93 16.36
N GLU A 188 9.64 4.99 15.85
CA GLU A 188 10.62 5.22 14.79
C GLU A 188 10.00 5.77 13.49
N TYR A 189 8.68 5.64 13.32
CA TYR A 189 7.95 6.06 12.11
C TYR A 189 7.33 7.45 12.22
N LEU A 190 7.09 7.94 13.43
CA LEU A 190 6.45 9.25 13.65
C LEU A 190 7.46 10.40 13.75
N GLY A 191 8.75 10.11 13.85
CA GLY A 191 9.79 11.12 13.96
C GLY A 191 10.40 11.49 12.61
N TYR A 192 9.99 12.58 12.03
CA TYR A 192 10.70 13.20 10.89
C TYR A 192 12.06 13.77 11.25
N SER A 193 12.33 14.01 12.52
CA SER A 193 13.62 14.41 13.02
C SER A 193 14.27 13.26 13.79
N ASN A 194 15.58 13.07 13.59
CA ASN A 194 16.37 12.15 14.38
C ASN A 194 16.49 12.58 15.86
N GLU A 195 15.73 13.59 16.27
CA GLU A 195 15.78 14.26 17.55
C GLU A 195 14.59 13.91 18.45
N VAL A 196 13.55 13.23 17.91
CA VAL A 196 12.39 12.82 18.70
C VAL A 196 12.73 11.59 19.52
N THR A 197 12.67 11.70 20.83
CA THR A 197 12.90 10.58 21.74
C THR A 197 11.76 9.56 21.63
N GLY A 198 12.01 8.31 22.05
CA GLY A 198 10.99 7.26 22.05
C GLY A 198 9.71 7.63 22.81
N LYS A 199 9.81 8.49 23.86
CA LYS A 199 8.66 9.01 24.60
C LYS A 199 7.88 10.03 23.79
N GLU A 200 8.54 11.00 23.18
CA GLU A 200 7.89 12.05 22.36
C GLU A 200 7.19 11.45 21.15
N ALA A 201 7.80 10.43 20.53
CA ALA A 201 7.17 9.72 19.43
C ALA A 201 5.94 8.91 19.89
N TYR A 202 5.95 8.35 21.09
CA TYR A 202 4.80 7.67 21.69
C TYR A 202 3.68 8.67 22.02
N ASP A 203 4.01 9.82 22.57
CA ASP A 203 3.05 10.88 22.88
C ASP A 203 2.39 11.39 21.59
N LEU A 204 3.18 11.65 20.54
CA LEU A 204 2.69 12.03 19.23
C LEU A 204 1.80 10.95 18.61
N TRP A 205 2.17 9.66 18.75
CA TRP A 205 1.33 8.57 18.31
C TRP A 205 -0.01 8.55 19.03
N GLN A 206 -0.03 8.75 20.35
CA GLN A 206 -1.27 8.81 21.12
C GLN A 206 -2.17 9.98 20.69
N GLU A 207 -1.59 11.11 20.33
CA GLU A 207 -2.32 12.27 19.82
C GLU A 207 -2.97 12.00 18.46
N LEU A 208 -2.32 11.22 17.60
CA LEU A 208 -2.76 10.95 16.24
C LEU A 208 -3.55 9.64 16.08
N PHE A 209 -3.49 8.76 17.07
CA PHE A 209 -4.13 7.46 16.99
C PHE A 209 -5.66 7.56 17.08
N VAL A 210 -6.32 6.83 16.19
CA VAL A 210 -7.78 6.65 16.17
C VAL A 210 -8.08 5.16 16.28
N PRO A 211 -8.83 4.72 17.34
CA PRO A 211 -9.24 3.33 17.44
C PRO A 211 -10.15 2.93 16.26
N MET A 212 -9.87 1.80 15.62
CA MET A 212 -10.72 1.27 14.54
C MET A 212 -12.15 0.98 14.98
N SER A 213 -12.37 0.79 16.30
CA SER A 213 -13.71 0.67 16.88
C SER A 213 -14.63 1.86 16.54
N ASN A 214 -14.08 3.06 16.33
CA ASN A 214 -14.85 4.24 15.95
C ASN A 214 -15.51 4.10 14.56
N PHE A 215 -15.05 3.17 13.75
CA PHE A 215 -15.57 2.90 12.41
C PHE A 215 -16.41 1.61 12.35
N TYR A 216 -16.54 0.86 13.44
CA TYR A 216 -17.16 -0.47 13.43
C TYR A 216 -18.57 -0.46 12.84
N ASP A 217 -19.46 0.39 13.35
CA ASP A 217 -20.85 0.47 12.90
C ASP A 217 -20.93 0.90 11.41
N PHE A 218 -20.12 1.86 11.02
CA PHE A 218 -20.02 2.30 9.63
C PHE A 218 -19.55 1.18 8.70
N LEU A 219 -18.53 0.43 9.12
CA LEU A 219 -18.00 -0.70 8.36
C LEU A 219 -19.02 -1.84 8.25
N CYS A 220 -19.77 -2.12 9.32
CA CYS A 220 -20.87 -3.09 9.30
C CYS A 220 -21.98 -2.69 8.32
N GLN A 221 -22.35 -1.41 8.27
CA GLN A 221 -23.37 -0.93 7.34
C GLN A 221 -22.95 -1.08 5.87
N ILE A 222 -21.69 -0.79 5.55
CA ILE A 222 -21.16 -0.92 4.19
C ILE A 222 -21.03 -2.38 3.77
N SER A 223 -20.60 -3.28 4.68
CA SER A 223 -20.37 -4.70 4.37
C SER A 223 -21.66 -5.44 3.98
N THR A 224 -22.83 -4.94 4.36
CA THR A 224 -24.12 -5.52 3.94
C THR A 224 -24.48 -5.22 2.48
N HIS A 225 -23.79 -4.26 1.84
CA HIS A 225 -24.04 -3.80 0.47
C HIS A 225 -22.91 -4.13 -0.51
N SER A 226 -21.77 -4.57 -0.03
CA SER A 226 -20.61 -4.94 -0.86
C SER A 226 -19.94 -6.20 -0.33
N GLN A 227 -19.34 -7.01 -1.22
CA GLN A 227 -18.48 -8.16 -0.82
C GLN A 227 -17.15 -7.65 -0.24
N ALA A 228 -17.20 -6.76 0.73
CA ALA A 228 -16.03 -6.22 1.40
C ALA A 228 -15.47 -7.26 2.39
N GLU A 229 -14.37 -7.90 2.06
CA GLU A 229 -13.59 -8.69 3.01
C GLU A 229 -12.89 -7.76 4.00
N TRP A 230 -13.39 -7.74 5.23
CA TRP A 230 -12.79 -6.99 6.34
C TRP A 230 -11.76 -7.87 7.04
N THR A 231 -10.51 -7.51 6.94
CA THR A 231 -9.46 -8.09 7.78
C THR A 231 -8.84 -6.99 8.62
N THR A 232 -9.18 -6.96 9.90
CA THR A 232 -8.32 -6.33 10.91
C THR A 232 -7.04 -7.15 10.97
N SER A 233 -5.97 -6.69 10.35
CA SER A 233 -4.66 -7.25 10.60
C SER A 233 -3.98 -6.40 11.65
N LEU A 234 -3.95 -6.93 12.87
CA LEU A 234 -2.88 -6.62 13.83
C LEU A 234 -1.57 -7.06 13.15
N ILE A 235 -0.74 -6.10 12.77
CA ILE A 235 0.66 -6.32 12.39
C ILE A 235 1.51 -5.86 13.56
#